data_db32a6a557f2d56017d986f22c49a066
#
_entry.id   db32a6a557f2d56017d986f22c49a066
#
_cell.length_a   1.000
_cell.length_b   1.000
_cell.length_c   1.000
_cell.angle_alpha   90.00
_cell.angle_beta   90.00
_cell.angle_gamma   90.00
#
_symmetry.space_group_name_H-M   'P 1'
#
loop_
_entity.id
_entity.type
_entity.pdbx_description
1 polymer ?
#
loop_
_entity_poly.entity_id
_entity_poly.type
_entity_poly.pdbx_seq_one_letter_code
_entity_poly.pdbx_strand_id
1 'polypeptide(L)'
;MVVPTDGGTSDGAMADFQPLFDAVARDTGVTFKLSVGTSYISVVEAMAAGKVDVAFFGPVSFLLAKERGAAELLAVGVRDGRSEYFSLLLADPDSNIETVSDLVGRSVAFGDVNSTSSFNVPVKLLMDAGIDPPRDLGKVLILGNHSSALQAVAAGTVDAAFASADSYERFLNNTANKASDFKVIAKSKPIPYPPLAINPRLDYALKNKIRRSIHNIHKRAQDQSLQLRGYAGKPLDKFDAYYEEDAYVESLSSVATVNTAVKEALIGRALGDGS
;
A
#
# COMPACT_ATOMS: atom_id res chain seq x y z
N MET A 1 -9.56 -6.10 13.80
CA MET A 1 -9.09 -5.53 12.52
C MET A 1 -7.64 -5.14 12.61
N VAL A 2 -6.87 -5.30 11.55
CA VAL A 2 -5.45 -4.89 11.49
C VAL A 2 -5.20 -3.95 10.31
N VAL A 3 -4.36 -2.94 10.54
CA VAL A 3 -3.91 -1.96 9.53
C VAL A 3 -2.37 -1.95 9.53
N PRO A 4 -1.68 -1.98 8.38
CA PRO A 4 -0.22 -1.79 8.34
C PRO A 4 0.12 -0.33 8.61
N THR A 5 1.22 -0.08 9.32
CA THR A 5 1.70 1.29 9.61
C THR A 5 2.15 2.05 8.37
N ASP A 6 2.72 1.36 7.41
CA ASP A 6 3.19 1.90 6.12
C ASP A 6 3.94 3.26 6.22
N GLY A 7 4.80 3.36 7.22
CA GLY A 7 5.57 4.58 7.48
C GLY A 7 4.85 5.68 8.25
N GLY A 8 3.60 5.43 8.67
CA GLY A 8 2.89 6.23 9.66
C GLY A 8 3.16 5.76 11.10
N THR A 9 2.61 6.46 12.08
CA THR A 9 2.57 5.99 13.45
C THR A 9 1.42 5.01 13.66
N SER A 10 1.55 4.10 14.64
CA SER A 10 0.46 3.19 15.02
C SER A 10 -0.81 3.96 15.40
N ASP A 11 -0.67 5.03 16.18
CA ASP A 11 -1.80 5.86 16.62
C ASP A 11 -2.47 6.58 15.45
N GLY A 12 -1.67 7.09 14.48
CA GLY A 12 -2.20 7.72 13.27
C GLY A 12 -2.97 6.74 12.39
N ALA A 13 -2.42 5.53 12.18
CA ALA A 13 -3.10 4.50 11.40
C ALA A 13 -4.41 4.04 12.06
N MET A 14 -4.45 3.91 13.38
CA MET A 14 -5.69 3.61 14.09
C MET A 14 -6.69 4.78 14.01
N ALA A 15 -6.23 6.02 14.21
CA ALA A 15 -7.08 7.21 14.15
C ALA A 15 -7.75 7.38 12.78
N ASP A 16 -7.11 6.98 11.69
CA ASP A 16 -7.68 7.05 10.34
C ASP A 16 -8.87 6.10 10.16
N PHE A 17 -8.85 4.90 10.78
CA PHE A 17 -9.87 3.88 10.60
C PHE A 17 -10.86 3.76 11.76
N GLN A 18 -10.52 4.24 12.96
CA GLN A 18 -11.40 4.13 14.13
C GLN A 18 -12.79 4.70 13.87
N PRO A 19 -12.98 5.91 13.28
CA PRO A 19 -14.30 6.46 13.03
C PRO A 19 -15.18 5.59 12.12
N LEU A 20 -14.59 4.97 11.10
CA LEU A 20 -15.31 4.03 10.22
C LEU A 20 -15.83 2.84 11.02
N PHE A 21 -14.94 2.17 11.79
CA PHE A 21 -15.30 0.94 12.51
C PHE A 21 -16.21 1.21 13.70
N ASP A 22 -16.14 2.37 14.35
CA ASP A 22 -17.11 2.79 15.36
C ASP A 22 -18.50 2.97 14.75
N ALA A 23 -18.57 3.54 13.55
CA ALA A 23 -19.84 3.70 12.84
C ALA A 23 -20.41 2.33 12.40
N VAL A 24 -19.57 1.43 11.88
CA VAL A 24 -19.97 0.05 11.53
C VAL A 24 -20.41 -0.72 12.78
N ALA A 25 -19.74 -0.52 13.92
CA ALA A 25 -20.10 -1.15 15.19
C ALA A 25 -21.49 -0.72 15.65
N ARG A 26 -21.79 0.57 15.61
CA ARG A 26 -23.14 1.11 15.93
C ARG A 26 -24.22 0.52 15.06
N ASP A 27 -23.95 0.32 13.76
CA ASP A 27 -24.91 -0.24 12.81
C ASP A 27 -25.15 -1.72 12.96
N THR A 28 -24.09 -2.43 13.29
CA THR A 28 -24.11 -3.89 13.25
C THR A 28 -24.20 -4.53 14.62
N GLY A 29 -23.94 -3.79 15.69
CA GLY A 29 -23.80 -4.34 17.04
C GLY A 29 -22.53 -5.19 17.20
N VAL A 30 -21.61 -5.17 16.23
CA VAL A 30 -20.34 -5.90 16.26
C VAL A 30 -19.27 -5.01 16.88
N THR A 31 -18.53 -5.51 17.85
CA THR A 31 -17.40 -4.79 18.43
C THR A 31 -16.13 -5.03 17.59
N PHE A 32 -15.45 -3.95 17.21
CA PHE A 32 -14.17 -4.01 16.52
C PHE A 32 -13.03 -3.64 17.47
N LYS A 33 -12.03 -4.50 17.56
CA LYS A 33 -10.74 -4.18 18.19
C LYS A 33 -9.72 -3.90 17.07
N LEU A 34 -9.29 -2.66 16.98
CA LEU A 34 -8.27 -2.25 16.02
C LEU A 34 -6.88 -2.58 16.57
N SER A 35 -5.99 -2.97 15.70
CA SER A 35 -4.57 -3.15 15.98
C SER A 35 -3.76 -2.83 14.73
N VAL A 36 -2.46 -2.64 14.89
CA VAL A 36 -1.54 -2.28 13.81
C VAL A 36 -0.55 -3.40 13.59
N GLY A 37 -0.38 -3.82 12.34
CA GLY A 37 0.62 -4.80 11.93
C GLY A 37 1.99 -4.14 11.72
N THR A 38 3.04 -4.85 12.07
CA THR A 38 4.43 -4.36 11.97
C THR A 38 4.98 -4.41 10.54
N SER A 39 4.38 -5.25 9.67
CA SER A 39 4.74 -5.40 8.25
C SER A 39 3.56 -5.92 7.46
N TYR A 40 3.63 -5.82 6.12
CA TYR A 40 2.58 -6.36 5.25
C TYR A 40 2.40 -7.87 5.42
N ILE A 41 3.50 -8.61 5.52
CA ILE A 41 3.43 -10.08 5.68
C ILE A 41 2.85 -10.48 7.04
N SER A 42 3.12 -9.72 8.12
CA SER A 42 2.56 -10.02 9.44
C SER A 42 1.03 -9.96 9.46
N VAL A 43 0.43 -9.07 8.67
CA VAL A 43 -1.04 -8.96 8.52
C VAL A 43 -1.58 -10.16 7.75
N VAL A 44 -0.90 -10.59 6.68
CA VAL A 44 -1.25 -11.79 5.90
C VAL A 44 -1.22 -13.03 6.79
N GLU A 45 -0.15 -13.23 7.54
CA GLU A 45 0.02 -14.37 8.46
C GLU A 45 -1.03 -14.37 9.57
N ALA A 46 -1.31 -13.21 10.15
CA ALA A 46 -2.33 -13.10 11.21
C ALA A 46 -3.74 -13.44 10.69
N MET A 47 -4.07 -13.04 9.46
CA MET A 47 -5.36 -13.37 8.85
C MET A 47 -5.44 -14.84 8.46
N ALA A 48 -4.38 -15.42 7.90
CA ALA A 48 -4.28 -16.85 7.58
C ALA A 48 -4.40 -17.73 8.83
N ALA A 49 -3.82 -17.30 9.94
CA ALA A 49 -3.94 -17.97 11.25
C ALA A 49 -5.31 -17.79 11.92
N GLY A 50 -6.25 -17.04 11.32
CA GLY A 50 -7.57 -16.78 11.89
C GLY A 50 -7.54 -15.83 13.10
N LYS A 51 -6.47 -15.08 13.32
CA LYS A 51 -6.32 -14.10 14.41
C LYS A 51 -6.89 -12.73 14.04
N VAL A 52 -7.19 -12.53 12.78
CA VAL A 52 -7.70 -11.28 12.22
C VAL A 52 -8.92 -11.57 11.35
N ASP A 53 -10.01 -10.86 11.61
CA ASP A 53 -11.27 -11.01 10.90
C ASP A 53 -11.41 -10.03 9.73
N VAL A 54 -10.90 -8.81 9.89
CA VAL A 54 -10.91 -7.75 8.87
C VAL A 54 -9.53 -7.11 8.83
N ALA A 55 -9.00 -6.86 7.63
CA ALA A 55 -7.75 -6.16 7.47
C ALA A 55 -7.80 -5.16 6.31
N PHE A 56 -7.01 -4.11 6.42
CA PHE A 56 -6.68 -3.23 5.31
C PHE A 56 -5.36 -3.71 4.71
N PHE A 57 -5.34 -3.97 3.42
CA PHE A 57 -4.18 -4.52 2.72
C PHE A 57 -3.65 -3.56 1.64
N GLY A 58 -2.35 -3.67 1.33
CA GLY A 58 -1.92 -3.29 0.00
C GLY A 58 -2.42 -4.31 -1.04
N PRO A 59 -2.61 -3.91 -2.31
CA PRO A 59 -3.17 -4.83 -3.32
C PRO A 59 -2.41 -6.16 -3.47
N VAL A 60 -1.07 -6.14 -3.52
CA VAL A 60 -0.27 -7.38 -3.61
C VAL A 60 -0.38 -8.22 -2.34
N SER A 61 -0.36 -7.62 -1.16
CA SER A 61 -0.52 -8.38 0.08
C SER A 61 -1.94 -8.96 0.25
N PHE A 62 -2.96 -8.31 -0.34
CA PHE A 62 -4.29 -8.91 -0.47
C PHE A 62 -4.26 -10.17 -1.34
N LEU A 63 -3.60 -10.13 -2.51
CA LEU A 63 -3.45 -11.32 -3.36
C LEU A 63 -2.79 -12.47 -2.60
N LEU A 64 -1.71 -12.21 -1.86
CA LEU A 64 -1.04 -13.21 -1.04
C LEU A 64 -1.95 -13.84 0.02
N ALA A 65 -2.80 -13.03 0.66
CA ALA A 65 -3.77 -13.52 1.63
C ALA A 65 -4.89 -14.33 0.95
N LYS A 66 -5.36 -13.88 -0.23
CA LYS A 66 -6.38 -14.57 -1.04
C LYS A 66 -5.88 -15.92 -1.54
N GLU A 67 -4.67 -16.01 -2.08
CA GLU A 67 -4.04 -17.26 -2.53
C GLU A 67 -3.94 -18.32 -1.42
N ARG A 68 -3.80 -17.87 -0.17
CA ARG A 68 -3.82 -18.74 1.02
C ARG A 68 -5.23 -19.08 1.50
N GLY A 69 -6.29 -18.67 0.79
CA GLY A 69 -7.67 -18.86 1.20
C GLY A 69 -8.02 -18.11 2.49
N ALA A 70 -7.32 -17.04 2.83
CA ALA A 70 -7.44 -16.30 4.07
C ALA A 70 -8.23 -15.00 3.95
N ALA A 71 -8.42 -14.46 2.73
CA ALA A 71 -9.05 -13.17 2.50
C ALA A 71 -10.04 -13.21 1.33
N GLU A 72 -11.17 -12.53 1.52
CA GLU A 72 -12.14 -12.12 0.49
C GLU A 72 -12.17 -10.61 0.44
N LEU A 73 -12.42 -10.03 -0.74
CA LEU A 73 -12.60 -8.59 -0.89
C LEU A 73 -13.84 -8.13 -0.12
N LEU A 74 -13.67 -7.20 0.80
CA LEU A 74 -14.77 -6.61 1.57
C LEU A 74 -15.24 -5.29 0.96
N ALA A 75 -14.30 -4.36 0.68
CA ALA A 75 -14.60 -3.08 0.09
C ALA A 75 -13.34 -2.40 -0.47
N VAL A 76 -13.53 -1.54 -1.46
CA VAL A 76 -12.49 -0.68 -2.02
C VAL A 76 -12.84 0.78 -1.79
N GLY A 77 -11.86 1.59 -1.38
CA GLY A 77 -12.06 3.03 -1.21
C GLY A 77 -12.27 3.72 -2.57
N VAL A 78 -13.17 4.69 -2.58
CA VAL A 78 -13.44 5.58 -3.74
C VAL A 78 -13.07 7.00 -3.33
N ARG A 79 -12.24 7.66 -4.14
CA ARG A 79 -11.83 9.06 -3.99
C ARG A 79 -11.93 9.77 -5.34
N ASP A 80 -12.60 10.92 -5.39
CA ASP A 80 -12.85 11.67 -6.62
C ASP A 80 -13.48 10.79 -7.72
N GLY A 81 -14.42 9.90 -7.31
CA GLY A 81 -15.11 8.95 -8.18
C GLY A 81 -14.27 7.77 -8.69
N ARG A 82 -13.04 7.59 -8.20
CA ARG A 82 -12.10 6.55 -8.67
C ARG A 82 -11.60 5.69 -7.52
N SER A 83 -11.29 4.43 -7.84
CA SER A 83 -10.70 3.45 -6.91
C SER A 83 -9.27 3.10 -7.31
N GLU A 84 -8.43 4.13 -7.44
CA GLU A 84 -7.06 3.98 -7.92
C GLU A 84 -6.08 4.91 -7.18
N TYR A 85 -4.81 4.51 -7.15
CA TYR A 85 -3.70 5.32 -6.68
C TYR A 85 -2.45 5.05 -7.53
N PHE A 86 -1.31 5.66 -7.21
CA PHE A 86 -0.13 5.62 -8.08
C PHE A 86 1.16 5.43 -7.28
N SER A 87 2.13 4.78 -7.90
CA SER A 87 3.53 4.81 -7.49
C SER A 87 4.24 5.98 -8.18
N LEU A 88 5.17 6.61 -7.46
CA LEU A 88 6.07 7.62 -7.97
C LEU A 88 7.51 7.12 -7.88
N LEU A 89 8.31 7.43 -8.89
CA LEU A 89 9.76 7.44 -8.82
C LEU A 89 10.18 8.85 -8.45
N LEU A 90 10.86 8.99 -7.32
CA LEU A 90 11.38 10.25 -6.81
C LEU A 90 12.90 10.18 -6.73
N ALA A 91 13.57 11.22 -7.15
CA ALA A 91 15.02 11.34 -7.13
C ALA A 91 15.46 12.59 -6.39
N ASP A 92 16.73 12.63 -6.00
CA ASP A 92 17.41 13.83 -5.55
C ASP A 92 17.33 14.89 -6.67
N PRO A 93 16.88 16.13 -6.39
CA PRO A 93 16.76 17.19 -7.41
C PRO A 93 18.08 17.54 -8.09
N ASP A 94 19.21 17.37 -7.40
CA ASP A 94 20.55 17.62 -7.94
C ASP A 94 21.13 16.42 -8.71
N SER A 95 20.41 15.29 -8.75
CA SER A 95 20.79 14.12 -9.56
C SER A 95 20.57 14.37 -11.05
N ASN A 96 21.38 13.72 -11.89
CA ASN A 96 21.19 13.71 -13.35
C ASN A 96 20.17 12.65 -13.81
N ILE A 97 19.17 12.33 -12.97
CA ILE A 97 18.11 11.36 -13.28
C ILE A 97 16.92 12.12 -13.87
N GLU A 98 16.60 11.86 -15.14
CA GLU A 98 15.48 12.47 -15.88
C GLU A 98 14.43 11.43 -16.28
N THR A 99 14.84 10.18 -16.42
CA THR A 99 14.01 9.05 -16.86
C THR A 99 14.25 7.82 -16.02
N VAL A 100 13.37 6.83 -16.15
CA VAL A 100 13.54 5.50 -15.50
C VAL A 100 14.83 4.83 -15.93
N SER A 101 15.24 5.01 -17.21
CA SER A 101 16.46 4.39 -17.77
C SER A 101 17.74 4.90 -17.12
N ASP A 102 17.72 6.11 -16.55
CA ASP A 102 18.89 6.70 -15.88
C ASP A 102 19.18 6.05 -14.51
N LEU A 103 18.34 5.10 -14.08
CA LEU A 103 18.57 4.35 -12.84
C LEU A 103 19.63 3.25 -12.97
N VAL A 104 20.10 2.93 -14.17
CA VAL A 104 21.21 1.97 -14.36
C VAL A 104 22.45 2.48 -13.62
N GLY A 105 23.00 1.64 -12.74
CA GLY A 105 24.15 1.96 -11.88
C GLY A 105 23.85 2.89 -10.70
N ARG A 106 22.59 3.36 -10.52
CA ARG A 106 22.21 4.25 -9.43
C ARG A 106 21.83 3.50 -8.15
N SER A 107 21.94 4.21 -7.03
CA SER A 107 21.45 3.73 -5.75
C SER A 107 19.95 3.99 -5.61
N VAL A 108 19.19 2.92 -5.30
CA VAL A 108 17.73 2.97 -5.25
C VAL A 108 17.20 2.39 -3.96
N ALA A 109 16.27 3.09 -3.31
CA ALA A 109 15.54 2.60 -2.15
C ALA A 109 14.12 2.15 -2.53
N PHE A 110 13.75 0.98 -1.99
CA PHE A 110 12.40 0.42 -2.01
C PHE A 110 11.83 0.38 -0.58
N GLY A 111 10.50 0.27 -0.48
CA GLY A 111 9.82 0.04 0.81
C GLY A 111 9.82 -1.44 1.21
N ASP A 112 8.64 -2.00 1.54
CA ASP A 112 8.47 -3.41 1.88
C ASP A 112 8.31 -4.25 0.61
N VAL A 113 8.93 -5.44 0.56
CA VAL A 113 8.87 -6.37 -0.59
C VAL A 113 7.46 -6.85 -0.95
N ASN A 114 6.51 -6.75 -0.02
CA ASN A 114 5.10 -7.07 -0.23
C ASN A 114 4.26 -5.82 -0.51
N SER A 115 4.87 -4.63 -0.53
CA SER A 115 4.19 -3.41 -0.95
C SER A 115 3.97 -3.41 -2.46
N THR A 116 2.77 -3.00 -2.87
CA THR A 116 2.45 -2.84 -4.29
C THR A 116 3.19 -1.66 -4.90
N SER A 117 3.10 -0.49 -4.28
CA SER A 117 3.55 0.78 -4.86
C SER A 117 4.97 1.21 -4.49
N SER A 118 5.60 0.59 -3.47
CA SER A 118 6.99 0.87 -3.15
C SER A 118 7.95 -0.27 -3.50
N PHE A 119 7.44 -1.39 -4.08
CA PHE A 119 8.27 -2.49 -4.52
C PHE A 119 7.78 -3.15 -5.81
N ASN A 120 6.61 -3.80 -5.81
CA ASN A 120 6.20 -4.65 -6.93
C ASN A 120 5.95 -3.87 -8.23
N VAL A 121 5.18 -2.78 -8.19
CA VAL A 121 4.96 -1.88 -9.35
C VAL A 121 6.28 -1.19 -9.76
N PRO A 122 7.10 -0.64 -8.86
CA PRO A 122 8.45 -0.20 -9.15
C PRO A 122 9.32 -1.20 -9.91
N VAL A 123 9.43 -2.43 -9.40
CA VAL A 123 10.22 -3.49 -10.05
C VAL A 123 9.69 -3.77 -11.46
N LYS A 124 8.37 -3.85 -11.62
CA LYS A 124 7.73 -3.99 -12.94
C LYS A 124 8.04 -2.80 -13.86
N LEU A 125 8.00 -1.58 -13.33
CA LEU A 125 8.32 -0.37 -14.10
C LEU A 125 9.76 -0.39 -14.62
N LEU A 126 10.72 -0.84 -13.80
CA LEU A 126 12.12 -1.01 -14.18
C LEU A 126 12.25 -2.08 -15.29
N MET A 127 11.61 -3.24 -15.10
CA MET A 127 11.64 -4.33 -16.10
C MET A 127 11.02 -3.89 -17.43
N ASP A 128 9.93 -3.12 -17.40
CA ASP A 128 9.30 -2.57 -18.61
C ASP A 128 10.18 -1.54 -19.35
N ALA A 129 11.08 -0.88 -18.62
CA ALA A 129 12.09 0.00 -19.18
C ALA A 129 13.36 -0.74 -19.66
N GLY A 130 13.34 -2.08 -19.62
CA GLY A 130 14.48 -2.93 -20.05
C GLY A 130 15.60 -3.06 -19.02
N ILE A 131 15.35 -2.61 -17.77
CA ILE A 131 16.30 -2.74 -16.66
C ILE A 131 16.07 -4.07 -15.95
N ASP A 132 17.10 -4.83 -15.71
CA ASP A 132 17.13 -5.98 -14.80
C ASP A 132 17.49 -5.48 -13.39
N PRO A 133 16.50 -5.28 -12.46
CA PRO A 133 16.77 -4.55 -11.23
C PRO A 133 17.87 -5.21 -10.36
N PRO A 134 17.95 -6.56 -10.22
CA PRO A 134 19.04 -7.19 -9.50
C PRO A 134 20.42 -6.99 -10.11
N ARG A 135 20.54 -6.82 -11.44
CA ARG A 135 21.82 -6.71 -12.13
C ARG A 135 22.22 -5.26 -12.39
N ASP A 136 21.28 -4.45 -12.86
CA ASP A 136 21.57 -3.15 -13.47
C ASP A 136 21.51 -1.97 -12.49
N LEU A 137 20.84 -2.13 -11.33
CA LEU A 137 20.92 -1.12 -10.29
C LEU A 137 22.27 -1.12 -9.57
N GLY A 138 22.73 0.02 -9.11
CA GLY A 138 23.92 0.16 -8.29
C GLY A 138 23.71 -0.40 -6.89
N LYS A 139 23.49 0.45 -5.89
CA LYS A 139 23.13 0.04 -4.53
C LYS A 139 21.61 -0.13 -4.41
N VAL A 140 21.16 -1.22 -3.81
CA VAL A 140 19.76 -1.46 -3.50
C VAL A 140 19.53 -1.41 -2.00
N LEU A 141 18.55 -0.65 -1.54
CA LEU A 141 18.09 -0.65 -0.16
C LEU A 141 16.61 -1.03 -0.09
N ILE A 142 16.26 -1.91 0.84
CA ILE A 142 14.87 -2.26 1.16
C ILE A 142 14.60 -1.81 2.58
N LEU A 143 13.86 -0.71 2.74
CA LEU A 143 13.76 0.04 4.01
C LEU A 143 12.44 -0.18 4.75
N GLY A 144 11.63 -1.13 4.30
CA GLY A 144 10.44 -1.64 4.98
C GLY A 144 9.19 -0.77 4.88
N ASN A 145 9.30 0.51 4.51
CA ASN A 145 8.15 1.40 4.34
C ASN A 145 8.46 2.62 3.44
N HIS A 146 7.43 3.32 3.00
CA HIS A 146 7.53 4.49 2.10
C HIS A 146 8.32 5.65 2.73
N SER A 147 8.04 5.97 4.00
CA SER A 147 8.68 7.12 4.66
C SER A 147 10.18 6.94 4.80
N SER A 148 10.65 5.73 5.14
CA SER A 148 12.09 5.44 5.21
C SER A 148 12.77 5.54 3.84
N ALA A 149 12.09 5.09 2.76
CA ALA A 149 12.60 5.21 1.40
C ALA A 149 12.71 6.68 0.95
N LEU A 150 11.70 7.48 1.24
CA LEU A 150 11.71 8.94 0.97
C LEU A 150 12.78 9.66 1.79
N GLN A 151 12.92 9.33 3.07
CA GLN A 151 13.95 9.91 3.93
C GLN A 151 15.36 9.61 3.43
N ALA A 152 15.58 8.43 2.82
CA ALA A 152 16.89 8.07 2.27
C ALA A 152 17.27 8.94 1.06
N VAL A 153 16.31 9.37 0.23
CA VAL A 153 16.54 10.35 -0.84
C VAL A 153 16.82 11.74 -0.25
N ALA A 154 15.94 12.21 0.65
CA ALA A 154 16.08 13.53 1.26
C ALA A 154 17.40 13.70 2.05
N ALA A 155 17.96 12.59 2.55
CA ALA A 155 19.25 12.56 3.24
C ALA A 155 20.46 12.33 2.30
N GLY A 156 20.26 12.22 1.00
CA GLY A 156 21.33 11.91 0.03
C GLY A 156 21.94 10.50 0.19
N THR A 157 21.25 9.58 0.86
CA THR A 157 21.74 8.21 1.10
C THR A 157 21.60 7.34 -0.15
N VAL A 158 20.63 7.64 -0.98
CA VAL A 158 20.36 7.03 -2.29
C VAL A 158 19.98 8.11 -3.31
N ASP A 159 20.22 7.82 -4.59
CA ASP A 159 19.90 8.72 -5.71
C ASP A 159 18.39 8.79 -5.95
N ALA A 160 17.65 7.70 -5.74
CA ALA A 160 16.22 7.64 -6.00
C ALA A 160 15.48 6.65 -5.09
N ALA A 161 14.16 6.84 -4.98
CA ALA A 161 13.28 5.92 -4.26
C ALA A 161 11.90 5.83 -4.90
N PHE A 162 11.21 4.75 -4.56
CA PHE A 162 9.82 4.56 -4.95
C PHE A 162 8.87 4.67 -3.75
N ALA A 163 7.82 5.46 -3.92
CA ALA A 163 6.74 5.59 -2.95
C ALA A 163 5.38 5.75 -3.63
N SER A 164 4.28 5.52 -2.91
CA SER A 164 2.97 5.94 -3.42
C SER A 164 2.85 7.47 -3.38
N ALA A 165 2.07 8.03 -4.30
CA ALA A 165 1.77 9.47 -4.32
C ALA A 165 1.15 9.92 -2.99
N ASP A 166 0.25 9.13 -2.42
CA ASP A 166 -0.41 9.43 -1.15
C ASP A 166 0.55 9.40 0.04
N SER A 167 1.49 8.43 0.07
CA SER A 167 2.51 8.36 1.13
C SER A 167 3.56 9.46 0.98
N TYR A 168 3.90 9.87 -0.23
CA TYR A 168 4.77 11.03 -0.48
C TYR A 168 4.14 12.31 0.05
N GLU A 169 2.88 12.57 -0.26
CA GLU A 169 2.18 13.75 0.25
C GLU A 169 2.06 13.72 1.79
N ARG A 170 1.74 12.55 2.37
CA ARG A 170 1.74 12.38 3.83
C ARG A 170 3.11 12.64 4.45
N PHE A 171 4.19 12.16 3.80
CA PHE A 171 5.55 12.39 4.24
C PHE A 171 5.89 13.89 4.30
N LEU A 172 5.56 14.64 3.25
CA LEU A 172 5.77 16.10 3.22
C LEU A 172 4.97 16.84 4.30
N ASN A 173 3.73 16.39 4.56
CA ASN A 173 2.88 17.03 5.57
C ASN A 173 3.34 16.75 7.01
N ASN A 174 4.06 15.65 7.25
CA ASN A 174 4.42 15.18 8.60
C ASN A 174 5.91 15.34 8.92
N THR A 175 6.71 15.87 8.01
CA THR A 175 8.15 16.09 8.20
C THR A 175 8.54 17.53 7.86
N ALA A 176 9.78 17.89 8.11
CA ALA A 176 10.34 19.18 7.69
C ALA A 176 10.73 19.25 6.20
N ASN A 177 10.68 18.09 5.51
CA ASN A 177 11.02 18.01 4.08
C ASN A 177 9.99 18.72 3.22
N LYS A 178 10.44 19.25 2.08
CA LYS A 178 9.63 20.01 1.12
C LYS A 178 9.57 19.28 -0.22
N ALA A 179 8.59 19.62 -1.04
CA ALA A 179 8.50 19.08 -2.39
C ALA A 179 9.75 19.42 -3.24
N SER A 180 10.43 20.54 -2.96
CA SER A 180 11.69 20.94 -3.60
C SER A 180 12.87 19.99 -3.31
N ASP A 181 12.78 19.18 -2.27
CA ASP A 181 13.81 18.20 -1.89
C ASP A 181 13.72 16.92 -2.73
N PHE A 182 12.79 16.89 -3.67
CA PHE A 182 12.52 15.75 -4.54
C PHE A 182 12.23 16.19 -5.96
N LYS A 183 12.68 15.39 -6.92
CA LYS A 183 12.29 15.47 -8.32
C LYS A 183 11.42 14.26 -8.66
N VAL A 184 10.19 14.49 -9.10
CA VAL A 184 9.31 13.40 -9.57
C VAL A 184 9.72 13.03 -11.00
N ILE A 185 10.30 11.86 -11.18
CA ILE A 185 10.83 11.37 -12.47
C ILE A 185 9.74 10.63 -13.25
N ALA A 186 8.96 9.79 -12.58
CA ALA A 186 7.93 9.00 -13.24
C ALA A 186 6.74 8.72 -12.31
N LYS A 187 5.59 8.51 -12.93
CA LYS A 187 4.36 8.05 -12.28
C LYS A 187 3.92 6.75 -12.95
N SER A 188 3.54 5.76 -12.17
CA SER A 188 3.04 4.47 -12.67
C SER A 188 1.71 4.62 -13.42
N LYS A 189 1.29 3.56 -14.11
CA LYS A 189 -0.12 3.34 -14.47
C LYS A 189 -0.96 3.30 -13.18
N PRO A 190 -2.29 3.51 -13.27
CA PRO A 190 -3.19 3.37 -12.14
C PRO A 190 -3.02 2.01 -11.45
N ILE A 191 -3.01 2.02 -10.14
CA ILE A 191 -3.00 0.84 -9.28
C ILE A 191 -4.36 0.79 -8.59
N PRO A 192 -5.05 -0.37 -8.50
CA PRO A 192 -6.28 -0.48 -7.73
C PRO A 192 -6.09 -0.02 -6.30
N TYR A 193 -7.05 0.74 -5.77
CA TYR A 193 -6.94 1.29 -4.42
C TYR A 193 -6.83 0.17 -3.37
N PRO A 194 -6.01 0.34 -2.31
CA PRO A 194 -5.84 -0.65 -1.25
C PRO A 194 -7.17 -1.09 -0.63
N PRO A 195 -7.44 -2.40 -0.53
CA PRO A 195 -8.73 -2.90 -0.13
C PRO A 195 -8.86 -3.13 1.39
N LEU A 196 -10.08 -3.05 1.88
CA LEU A 196 -10.51 -3.79 3.05
C LEU A 196 -10.81 -5.23 2.64
N ALA A 197 -10.31 -6.19 3.39
CA ALA A 197 -10.60 -7.61 3.21
C ALA A 197 -11.18 -8.22 4.48
N ILE A 198 -11.93 -9.30 4.32
CA ILE A 198 -12.60 -10.03 5.40
C ILE A 198 -12.20 -11.50 5.35
N ASN A 199 -12.07 -12.12 6.52
CA ASN A 199 -11.75 -13.54 6.62
C ASN A 199 -12.94 -14.38 6.09
N PRO A 200 -12.74 -15.27 5.11
CA PRO A 200 -13.80 -16.10 4.53
C PRO A 200 -14.46 -17.04 5.54
N ARG A 201 -13.77 -17.40 6.64
CA ARG A 201 -14.28 -18.32 7.69
C ARG A 201 -15.35 -17.70 8.57
N LEU A 202 -15.57 -16.39 8.51
CA LEU A 202 -16.65 -15.73 9.24
C LEU A 202 -18.01 -16.16 8.69
N ASP A 203 -19.00 -16.17 9.58
CA ASP A 203 -20.39 -16.45 9.21
C ASP A 203 -20.88 -15.54 8.07
N TYR A 204 -21.61 -16.12 7.12
CA TYR A 204 -22.07 -15.42 5.92
C TYR A 204 -23.00 -14.24 6.26
N ALA A 205 -23.90 -14.40 7.24
CA ALA A 205 -24.82 -13.33 7.63
C ALA A 205 -24.05 -12.18 8.27
N LEU A 206 -23.03 -12.50 9.08
CA LEU A 206 -22.14 -11.50 9.68
C LEU A 206 -21.34 -10.75 8.62
N LYS A 207 -20.70 -11.46 7.67
CA LYS A 207 -19.98 -10.84 6.55
C LYS A 207 -20.87 -9.87 5.78
N ASN A 208 -22.09 -10.29 5.42
CA ASN A 208 -23.03 -9.45 4.69
C ASN A 208 -23.54 -8.26 5.51
N LYS A 209 -23.69 -8.41 6.81
CA LYS A 209 -24.07 -7.32 7.70
C LYS A 209 -22.99 -6.22 7.73
N ILE A 210 -21.73 -6.62 7.88
CA ILE A 210 -20.57 -5.71 7.84
C ILE A 210 -20.47 -5.05 6.47
N ARG A 211 -20.54 -5.84 5.38
CA ARG A 211 -20.46 -5.36 3.99
C ARG A 211 -21.50 -4.28 3.69
N ARG A 212 -22.76 -4.52 4.04
CA ARG A 212 -23.84 -3.54 3.84
C ARG A 212 -23.66 -2.28 4.65
N SER A 213 -23.18 -2.40 5.89
CA SER A 213 -22.90 -1.24 6.72
C SER A 213 -21.79 -0.37 6.10
N ILE A 214 -20.65 -0.96 5.73
CA ILE A 214 -19.54 -0.25 5.10
C ILE A 214 -19.97 0.42 3.80
N HIS A 215 -20.74 -0.28 2.95
CA HIS A 215 -21.20 0.28 1.67
C HIS A 215 -22.08 1.53 1.84
N ASN A 216 -22.91 1.56 2.88
CA ASN A 216 -23.88 2.65 3.10
C ASN A 216 -23.39 3.74 4.05
N ILE A 217 -22.21 3.58 4.66
CA ILE A 217 -21.70 4.47 5.70
C ILE A 217 -21.58 5.93 5.23
N HIS A 218 -21.20 6.14 3.97
CA HIS A 218 -21.04 7.46 3.37
C HIS A 218 -22.34 8.27 3.33
N LYS A 219 -23.51 7.60 3.27
CA LYS A 219 -24.83 8.26 3.28
C LYS A 219 -25.15 8.88 4.65
N ARG A 220 -24.48 8.42 5.71
CA ARG A 220 -24.59 8.93 7.09
C ARG A 220 -23.51 9.96 7.40
N ALA A 221 -22.42 9.98 6.63
CA ALA A 221 -21.37 10.98 6.74
C ALA A 221 -21.85 12.41 6.37
N GLN A 222 -23.08 12.56 5.86
CA GLN A 222 -23.76 13.83 5.73
C GLN A 222 -24.07 14.49 7.11
N ASP A 223 -24.05 13.71 8.20
CA ASP A 223 -23.90 14.22 9.55
C ASP A 223 -22.41 14.53 9.77
N GLN A 224 -22.01 15.78 9.68
CA GLN A 224 -20.67 16.39 9.56
C GLN A 224 -19.54 15.82 10.46
N SER A 225 -19.79 14.78 11.22
CA SER A 225 -18.86 14.20 12.20
C SER A 225 -18.05 12.99 11.69
N LEU A 226 -18.47 12.32 10.61
CA LEU A 226 -17.80 11.13 10.10
C LEU A 226 -17.01 11.44 8.84
N GLN A 227 -15.71 11.67 8.98
CA GLN A 227 -14.79 11.71 7.85
C GLN A 227 -14.29 10.28 7.54
N LEU A 228 -14.68 9.77 6.37
CA LEU A 228 -14.12 8.53 5.87
C LEU A 228 -12.68 8.77 5.42
N ARG A 229 -11.77 7.98 5.95
CA ARG A 229 -10.36 8.00 5.57
C ARG A 229 -9.94 6.64 5.07
N GLY A 230 -8.99 6.64 4.14
CA GLY A 230 -8.41 5.43 3.58
C GLY A 230 -6.90 5.45 3.68
N TYR A 231 -6.26 4.94 2.64
CA TYR A 231 -4.82 4.84 2.55
C TYR A 231 -4.14 6.20 2.78
N ALA A 232 -3.08 6.19 3.58
CA ALA A 232 -2.32 7.37 3.98
C ALA A 232 -3.17 8.47 4.64
N GLY A 233 -4.31 8.12 5.27
CA GLY A 233 -5.21 9.06 5.94
C GLY A 233 -5.99 9.96 4.98
N LYS A 234 -6.00 9.67 3.69
CA LYS A 234 -6.68 10.48 2.68
C LYS A 234 -8.20 10.38 2.81
N PRO A 235 -8.93 11.49 2.65
CA PRO A 235 -10.38 11.46 2.65
C PRO A 235 -10.90 10.62 1.48
N LEU A 236 -12.01 9.92 1.72
CA LEU A 236 -12.72 9.11 0.74
C LEU A 236 -14.15 9.61 0.57
N ASP A 237 -14.68 9.46 -0.65
CA ASP A 237 -16.10 9.70 -0.94
C ASP A 237 -16.95 8.59 -0.30
N LYS A 238 -16.50 7.34 -0.44
CA LYS A 238 -17.17 6.14 0.07
C LYS A 238 -16.23 4.94 0.07
N PHE A 239 -16.69 3.84 0.67
CA PHE A 239 -16.19 2.49 0.40
C PHE A 239 -17.20 1.77 -0.51
N ASP A 240 -16.74 1.23 -1.63
CA ASP A 240 -17.53 0.35 -2.50
C ASP A 240 -17.33 -1.10 -2.05
N ALA A 241 -18.34 -1.66 -1.37
CA ALA A 241 -18.31 -3.02 -0.87
C ALA A 241 -18.91 -4.05 -1.86
N TYR A 242 -19.28 -3.61 -3.05
CA TYR A 242 -19.74 -4.44 -4.17
C TYR A 242 -18.83 -4.32 -5.38
N TYR A 243 -17.60 -3.84 -5.17
CA TYR A 243 -16.56 -3.89 -6.18
C TYR A 243 -16.28 -5.35 -6.55
N GLU A 244 -16.25 -5.66 -7.84
CA GLU A 244 -16.07 -7.04 -8.32
C GLU A 244 -14.66 -7.55 -8.01
N GLU A 245 -14.57 -8.62 -7.21
CA GLU A 245 -13.30 -9.17 -6.74
C GLU A 245 -12.43 -9.69 -7.89
N ASP A 246 -13.03 -10.37 -8.88
CA ASP A 246 -12.29 -10.89 -10.03
C ASP A 246 -11.70 -9.75 -10.87
N ALA A 247 -12.46 -8.67 -11.10
CA ALA A 247 -11.95 -7.48 -11.78
C ALA A 247 -10.81 -6.81 -10.98
N TYR A 248 -10.90 -6.81 -9.63
CA TYR A 248 -9.83 -6.32 -8.76
C TYR A 248 -8.55 -7.15 -8.93
N VAL A 249 -8.66 -8.47 -8.90
CA VAL A 249 -7.54 -9.41 -9.06
C VAL A 249 -6.94 -9.29 -10.46
N GLU A 250 -7.76 -9.24 -11.51
CA GLU A 250 -7.31 -9.11 -12.89
C GLU A 250 -6.49 -7.84 -13.11
N SER A 251 -6.91 -6.72 -12.51
CA SER A 251 -6.20 -5.43 -12.62
C SER A 251 -4.78 -5.47 -12.06
N LEU A 252 -4.45 -6.45 -11.21
CA LEU A 252 -3.13 -6.69 -10.63
C LEU A 252 -2.29 -7.71 -11.40
N SER A 253 -2.82 -8.32 -12.44
CA SER A 253 -2.14 -9.40 -13.20
C SER A 253 -0.77 -8.97 -13.75
N SER A 254 -0.63 -7.71 -14.17
CA SER A 254 0.64 -7.17 -14.66
C SER A 254 1.73 -7.10 -13.58
N VAL A 255 1.35 -6.98 -12.31
CA VAL A 255 2.28 -6.93 -11.17
C VAL A 255 2.69 -8.33 -10.73
N ALA A 256 1.89 -9.35 -11.03
CA ALA A 256 2.18 -10.75 -10.74
C ALA A 256 3.43 -11.27 -11.52
N THR A 257 3.89 -10.55 -12.54
CA THR A 257 5.13 -10.89 -13.28
C THR A 257 6.40 -10.66 -12.45
N VAL A 258 6.33 -9.94 -11.32
CA VAL A 258 7.44 -9.84 -10.37
C VAL A 258 7.49 -11.12 -9.55
N ASN A 259 8.20 -12.11 -10.09
CA ASN A 259 8.29 -13.43 -9.50
C ASN A 259 9.19 -13.48 -8.25
N THR A 260 9.12 -14.59 -7.53
CA THR A 260 9.89 -14.82 -6.29
C THR A 260 11.40 -14.69 -6.51
N ALA A 261 11.93 -15.15 -7.63
CA ALA A 261 13.37 -15.10 -7.90
C ALA A 261 13.92 -13.68 -8.00
N VAL A 262 13.19 -12.76 -8.65
CA VAL A 262 13.57 -11.34 -8.71
C VAL A 262 13.51 -10.71 -7.32
N LYS A 263 12.50 -11.05 -6.52
CA LYS A 263 12.38 -10.56 -5.13
C LYS A 263 13.54 -11.03 -4.26
N GLU A 264 13.85 -12.32 -4.30
CA GLU A 264 14.97 -12.93 -3.55
C GLU A 264 16.31 -12.33 -3.96
N ALA A 265 16.55 -12.15 -5.26
CA ALA A 265 17.76 -11.52 -5.76
C ALA A 265 17.92 -10.07 -5.26
N LEU A 266 16.84 -9.28 -5.26
CA LEU A 266 16.87 -7.91 -4.72
C LEU A 266 17.08 -7.90 -3.20
N ILE A 267 16.47 -8.84 -2.46
CA ILE A 267 16.69 -8.99 -1.02
C ILE A 267 18.14 -9.33 -0.73
N GLY A 268 18.73 -10.29 -1.45
CA GLY A 268 20.15 -10.65 -1.34
C GLY A 268 21.06 -9.45 -1.57
N ARG A 269 20.80 -8.68 -2.65
CA ARG A 269 21.53 -7.43 -2.92
C ARG A 269 21.43 -6.40 -1.78
N ALA A 270 20.25 -6.22 -1.21
CA ALA A 270 20.02 -5.27 -0.12
C ALA A 270 20.71 -5.71 1.18
N LEU A 271 20.92 -7.01 1.40
CA LEU A 271 21.65 -7.57 2.53
C LEU A 271 23.17 -7.61 2.34
N GLY A 272 23.67 -7.31 1.14
CA GLY A 272 25.10 -7.36 0.83
C GLY A 272 25.62 -8.72 0.34
N ASP A 273 24.73 -9.68 0.06
CA ASP A 273 25.10 -11.04 -0.42
C ASP A 273 25.46 -11.07 -1.91
N GLY A 274 25.48 -9.92 -2.58
CA GLY A 274 25.72 -9.77 -4.01
C GLY A 274 26.96 -8.95 -4.32
N SER A 275 28.14 -9.51 -4.07
CA SER A 275 29.42 -9.01 -4.63
C SER A 275 29.93 -9.96 -5.71
#